data_4c72340c2b393220891a0dfd85657950
#
_entry.id   4c72340c2b393220891a0dfd85657950
#
_cell.length_a   1.000
_cell.length_b   1.000
_cell.length_c   1.000
_cell.angle_alpha   90.00
_cell.angle_beta   90.00
_cell.angle_gamma   90.00
#
_symmetry.space_group_name_H-M   'P 1'
#
loop_
_entity.id
_entity.type
_entity.pdbx_description
1 polymer ?
#
loop_
_entity_poly.entity_id
_entity_poly.type
_entity_poly.pdbx_seq_one_letter_code
_entity_poly.pdbx_strand_id
1 'polypeptide(L)'
;FIFVSHDVAFALYVVHRVAVMYLGNVVEILPADSLPEAAEHPYTIALLSAVPSMNPTAKEQRVVLQGEVPSPIDMPSGCAFSTRCPAVMDICRTERPVLKISNISKGDHQVACHLNKGAK
;
A
#
# COMPACT_ATOMS: atom_id res chain seq x y z
N PHE A 1 1.83 21.73 -0.85
CA PHE A 1 2.24 21.21 -2.17
C PHE A 1 1.84 19.75 -2.30
N ILE A 2 1.02 19.44 -3.31
CA ILE A 2 0.56 18.07 -3.60
C ILE A 2 1.10 17.66 -4.96
N PHE A 3 1.75 16.50 -5.00
CA PHE A 3 2.32 15.93 -6.21
C PHE A 3 1.72 14.54 -6.47
N VAL A 4 1.14 14.35 -7.65
CA VAL A 4 0.56 13.06 -8.05
C VAL A 4 1.43 12.43 -9.12
N SER A 5 1.89 11.21 -8.88
CA SER A 5 2.76 10.50 -9.81
C SER A 5 2.54 8.99 -9.75
N HIS A 6 2.74 8.34 -10.88
CA HIS A 6 2.91 6.89 -10.95
C HIS A 6 4.38 6.46 -10.87
N ASP A 7 5.31 7.43 -10.95
CA ASP A 7 6.74 7.18 -10.77
C ASP A 7 7.09 7.28 -9.28
N VAL A 8 7.05 6.14 -8.61
CA VAL A 8 7.29 6.03 -7.17
C VAL A 8 8.73 6.43 -6.84
N ALA A 9 9.71 5.98 -7.64
CA ALA A 9 11.12 6.26 -7.40
C ALA A 9 11.39 7.77 -7.38
N PHE A 10 10.87 8.50 -8.35
CA PHE A 10 11.01 9.96 -8.40
C PHE A 10 10.26 10.64 -7.25
N ALA A 11 9.03 10.21 -6.98
CA ALA A 11 8.21 10.81 -5.94
C ALA A 11 8.91 10.77 -4.56
N LEU A 12 9.56 9.66 -4.22
CA LEU A 12 10.23 9.50 -2.93
C LEU A 12 11.35 10.51 -2.68
N TYR A 13 11.94 11.08 -3.73
CA TYR A 13 12.98 12.09 -3.58
C TYR A 13 12.46 13.49 -3.24
N VAL A 14 11.21 13.79 -3.58
CA VAL A 14 10.70 15.17 -3.53
C VAL A 14 9.62 15.39 -2.49
N VAL A 15 9.09 14.32 -1.89
CA VAL A 15 7.96 14.42 -0.95
C VAL A 15 8.34 14.06 0.47
N HIS A 16 7.60 14.59 1.43
CA HIS A 16 7.77 14.27 2.86
C HIS A 16 6.82 13.16 3.31
N ARG A 17 5.64 13.08 2.72
CA ARG A 17 4.62 12.06 3.02
C ARG A 17 4.07 11.50 1.72
N VAL A 18 3.74 10.22 1.77
CA VAL A 18 3.17 9.49 0.63
C VAL A 18 1.78 8.99 1.02
N ALA A 19 0.81 9.22 0.14
CA ALA A 19 -0.49 8.56 0.21
C ALA A 19 -0.59 7.60 -0.98
N VAL A 20 -0.65 6.31 -0.69
CA VAL A 20 -0.81 5.29 -1.72
C VAL A 20 -2.28 5.08 -1.98
N MET A 21 -2.66 5.10 -3.26
CA MET A 21 -4.05 4.93 -3.68
C MET A 21 -4.22 3.71 -4.57
N TYR A 22 -5.33 3.04 -4.38
CA TYR A 22 -5.73 1.92 -5.24
C TYR A 22 -7.23 2.05 -5.58
N LEU A 23 -7.53 2.12 -6.87
CA LEU A 23 -8.91 2.30 -7.40
C LEU A 23 -9.67 3.44 -6.70
N GLY A 24 -9.02 4.60 -6.55
CA GLY A 24 -9.62 5.78 -5.95
C GLY A 24 -9.70 5.77 -4.43
N ASN A 25 -9.18 4.73 -3.77
CA ASN A 25 -9.16 4.63 -2.31
C ASN A 25 -7.74 4.78 -1.79
N VAL A 26 -7.57 5.58 -0.73
CA VAL A 26 -6.29 5.68 -0.04
C VAL A 26 -6.12 4.42 0.81
N VAL A 27 -5.06 3.67 0.56
CA VAL A 27 -4.80 2.40 1.26
C VAL A 27 -3.72 2.52 2.32
N GLU A 28 -2.82 3.49 2.17
CA GLU A 28 -1.75 3.72 3.14
C GLU A 28 -1.24 5.16 3.07
N ILE A 29 -0.95 5.76 4.23
CA ILE A 29 -0.32 7.08 4.34
C ILE A 29 0.86 6.96 5.30
N LEU A 30 2.04 7.37 4.87
CA LEU A 30 3.24 7.26 5.70
C LEU A 30 4.31 8.28 5.30
N PRO A 31 5.28 8.55 6.20
CA PRO A 31 6.42 9.38 5.85
C PRO A 31 7.26 8.73 4.74
N ALA A 32 7.71 9.55 3.79
CA ALA A 32 8.47 9.05 2.64
C ALA A 32 9.83 8.46 3.05
N ASP A 33 10.46 9.01 4.08
CA ASP A 33 11.76 8.54 4.59
C ASP A 33 11.68 7.18 5.30
N SER A 34 10.50 6.73 5.67
CA SER A 34 10.31 5.40 6.27
C SER A 34 10.14 4.28 5.24
N LEU A 35 10.06 4.61 3.96
CA LEU A 35 9.91 3.63 2.88
C LEU A 35 11.28 3.12 2.39
N PRO A 36 11.36 1.86 1.94
CA PRO A 36 10.26 0.89 1.81
C PRO A 36 9.96 0.07 3.08
N GLU A 37 10.79 0.19 4.11
CA GLU A 37 10.80 -0.74 5.26
C GLU A 37 9.50 -0.71 6.07
N ALA A 38 8.87 0.46 6.16
CA ALA A 38 7.66 0.65 6.97
C ALA A 38 6.36 0.31 6.23
N ALA A 39 6.41 -0.04 4.95
CA ALA A 39 5.21 -0.37 4.18
C ALA A 39 4.49 -1.58 4.77
N GLU A 40 3.19 -1.45 5.00
CA GLU A 40 2.38 -2.51 5.64
C GLU A 40 1.27 -3.03 4.73
N HIS A 41 0.68 -2.15 3.89
CA HIS A 41 -0.37 -2.60 3.00
C HIS A 41 0.21 -3.48 1.89
N PRO A 42 -0.38 -4.67 1.61
CA PRO A 42 0.14 -5.58 0.58
C PRO A 42 0.33 -4.94 -0.79
N TYR A 43 -0.54 -4.03 -1.18
CA TYR A 43 -0.40 -3.29 -2.44
C TYR A 43 0.82 -2.36 -2.42
N THR A 44 1.03 -1.65 -1.32
CA THR A 44 2.19 -0.77 -1.16
C THR A 44 3.49 -1.57 -1.26
N ILE A 45 3.55 -2.71 -0.58
CA ILE A 45 4.71 -3.61 -0.61
C ILE A 45 4.99 -4.07 -2.04
N ALA A 46 3.97 -4.48 -2.77
CA ALA A 46 4.10 -4.93 -4.15
C ALA A 46 4.55 -3.79 -5.08
N LEU A 47 3.99 -2.59 -4.89
CA LEU A 47 4.33 -1.40 -5.67
C LEU A 47 5.81 -1.03 -5.48
N LEU A 48 6.28 -1.03 -4.23
CA LEU A 48 7.66 -0.69 -3.90
C LEU A 48 8.64 -1.78 -4.33
N SER A 49 8.23 -3.03 -4.36
CA SER A 49 9.07 -4.14 -4.82
C SER A 49 9.44 -4.02 -6.31
N ALA A 50 8.66 -3.27 -7.08
CA ALA A 50 8.92 -3.02 -8.49
C ALA A 50 9.92 -1.87 -8.72
N VAL A 51 10.24 -1.08 -7.68
CA VAL A 51 11.22 0.01 -7.77
C VAL A 51 12.63 -0.59 -7.75
N PRO A 52 13.49 -0.27 -8.74
CA PRO A 52 14.87 -0.79 -8.74
C PRO A 52 15.64 -0.33 -7.52
N SER A 53 16.33 -1.27 -6.86
CA SER A 53 17.21 -0.96 -5.74
C SER A 53 18.53 -0.38 -6.24
N MET A 54 18.99 0.69 -5.62
CA MET A 54 20.34 1.24 -5.86
C MET A 54 21.43 0.38 -5.21
N ASN A 55 21.07 -0.60 -4.38
CA ASN A 55 22.03 -1.46 -3.72
C ASN A 55 22.27 -2.74 -4.54
N PRO A 56 23.47 -2.92 -5.14
CA PRO A 56 23.75 -4.08 -5.99
C PRO A 56 23.78 -5.41 -5.25
N THR A 57 23.84 -5.39 -3.90
CA THR A 57 23.81 -6.59 -3.08
C THR A 57 22.40 -6.96 -2.60
N ALA A 58 21.41 -6.08 -2.78
CA ALA A 58 20.04 -6.37 -2.43
C ALA A 58 19.44 -7.38 -3.41
N LYS A 59 18.97 -8.50 -2.89
CA LYS A 59 18.18 -9.42 -3.69
C LYS A 59 16.81 -8.78 -3.93
N GLU A 60 16.58 -8.38 -5.15
CA GLU A 60 15.29 -7.85 -5.55
C GLU A 60 14.24 -8.97 -5.53
N GLN A 61 13.47 -9.02 -4.45
CA GLN A 61 12.30 -9.90 -4.38
C GLN A 61 11.10 -9.16 -4.92
N ARG A 62 10.88 -9.29 -6.21
CA ARG A 62 9.73 -8.68 -6.85
C ARG A 62 8.47 -9.46 -6.51
N VAL A 63 7.51 -8.78 -5.89
CA VAL A 63 6.19 -9.37 -5.64
C VAL A 63 5.36 -9.28 -6.92
N VAL A 64 5.01 -10.44 -7.49
CA VAL A 64 4.16 -10.52 -8.66
C VAL A 64 2.71 -10.60 -8.21
N LEU A 65 1.92 -9.57 -8.56
CA LEU A 65 0.49 -9.57 -8.29
C LEU A 65 -0.24 -10.44 -9.29
N GLN A 66 -1.05 -11.37 -8.80
CA GLN A 66 -1.90 -12.21 -9.60
C GLN A 66 -3.32 -11.65 -9.67
N GLY A 67 -4.07 -12.04 -10.68
CA GLY A 67 -5.44 -11.59 -10.89
C GLY A 67 -5.53 -10.30 -11.69
N GLU A 68 -6.74 -9.98 -12.11
CA GLU A 68 -7.04 -8.80 -12.90
C GLU A 68 -7.37 -7.60 -11.99
N VAL A 69 -7.07 -6.39 -12.49
CA VAL A 69 -7.50 -5.17 -11.83
C VAL A 69 -9.02 -5.06 -11.98
N PRO A 70 -9.79 -4.97 -10.87
CA PRO A 70 -11.23 -4.79 -10.97
C PRO A 70 -11.60 -3.51 -11.72
N SER A 71 -12.73 -3.53 -12.41
CA SER A 71 -13.26 -2.32 -13.01
C SER A 71 -13.64 -1.30 -11.93
N PRO A 72 -13.30 0.01 -12.12
CA PRO A 72 -13.79 1.05 -11.20
C PRO A 72 -15.31 1.14 -11.12
N ILE A 73 -16.02 0.59 -12.10
CA ILE A 73 -17.49 0.56 -12.15
C ILE A 73 -18.02 -0.62 -11.32
N ASP A 74 -17.30 -1.72 -11.28
CA ASP A 74 -17.71 -2.94 -10.59
C ASP A 74 -16.68 -3.31 -9.50
N MET A 75 -16.60 -2.47 -8.48
CA MET A 75 -15.65 -2.64 -7.38
C MET A 75 -16.10 -3.74 -6.42
N PRO A 76 -15.15 -4.50 -5.82
CA PRO A 76 -15.48 -5.45 -4.76
C PRO A 76 -16.21 -4.78 -3.60
N SER A 77 -17.13 -5.50 -2.96
CA SER A 77 -17.91 -4.99 -1.83
C SER A 77 -17.06 -4.72 -0.57
N GLY A 78 -15.97 -5.46 -0.41
CA GLY A 78 -15.03 -5.28 0.69
C GLY A 78 -13.82 -4.43 0.30
N CYS A 79 -12.64 -4.93 0.66
CA CYS A 79 -11.38 -4.30 0.27
C CYS A 79 -11.21 -4.31 -1.25
N ALA A 80 -10.92 -3.14 -1.83
CA ALA A 80 -10.74 -3.01 -3.29
C ALA A 80 -9.60 -3.87 -3.83
N PHE A 81 -8.59 -4.15 -3.00
CA PHE A 81 -7.43 -4.96 -3.36
C PHE A 81 -7.64 -6.46 -3.12
N SER A 82 -8.76 -6.88 -2.56
CA SER A 82 -9.01 -8.27 -2.14
C SER A 82 -8.83 -9.30 -3.27
N THR A 83 -9.14 -8.94 -4.51
CA THR A 83 -9.03 -9.84 -5.66
C THR A 83 -7.59 -10.14 -6.08
N ARG A 84 -6.63 -9.32 -5.64
CA ARG A 84 -5.21 -9.44 -6.00
C ARG A 84 -4.28 -9.59 -4.78
N CYS A 85 -4.83 -9.51 -3.58
CA CYS A 85 -4.05 -9.53 -2.34
C CYS A 85 -3.55 -10.95 -2.03
N PRO A 86 -2.23 -11.16 -1.85
CA PRO A 86 -1.70 -12.47 -1.47
C PRO A 86 -2.04 -12.86 -0.04
N ALA A 87 -2.43 -11.88 0.80
CA ALA A 87 -2.80 -12.08 2.20
C ALA A 87 -4.30 -11.94 2.45
N VAL A 88 -5.13 -12.12 1.41
CA VAL A 88 -6.58 -11.92 1.50
C VAL A 88 -7.22 -12.85 2.53
N MET A 89 -8.13 -12.28 3.34
CA MET A 89 -8.93 -12.99 4.33
C MET A 89 -10.41 -12.88 3.96
N ASP A 90 -11.26 -13.70 4.57
CA ASP A 90 -12.70 -13.68 4.29
C ASP A 90 -13.33 -12.31 4.57
N ILE A 91 -12.92 -11.65 5.66
CA ILE A 91 -13.38 -10.30 6.00
C ILE A 91 -13.05 -9.27 4.91
N CYS A 92 -11.94 -9.47 4.19
CA CYS A 92 -11.54 -8.57 3.11
C CYS A 92 -12.52 -8.58 1.94
N ARG A 93 -13.31 -9.63 1.81
CA ARG A 93 -14.28 -9.78 0.71
C ARG A 93 -15.62 -9.11 1.01
N THR A 94 -15.93 -8.88 2.28
CA THR A 94 -17.23 -8.40 2.74
C THR A 94 -17.18 -7.02 3.39
N GLU A 95 -16.08 -6.67 4.05
CA GLU A 95 -15.92 -5.42 4.77
C GLU A 95 -14.79 -4.57 4.19
N ARG A 96 -15.07 -3.29 3.95
CA ARG A 96 -14.07 -2.33 3.49
C ARG A 96 -13.24 -1.86 4.68
N PRO A 97 -11.91 -2.03 4.66
CA PRO A 97 -11.07 -1.51 5.73
C PRO A 97 -11.04 0.01 5.69
N VAL A 98 -10.99 0.63 6.87
CA VAL A 98 -10.82 2.08 7.01
C VAL A 98 -9.37 2.39 7.39
N LEU A 99 -8.91 3.62 7.09
CA LEU A 99 -7.60 4.08 7.51
C LEU A 99 -7.54 4.14 9.04
N LYS A 100 -6.57 3.44 9.60
CA LYS A 100 -6.28 3.42 11.03
C LYS A 100 -4.80 3.63 11.26
N ILE A 101 -4.44 4.25 12.38
CA ILE A 101 -3.04 4.40 12.76
C ILE A 101 -2.41 3.01 12.84
N SER A 102 -1.21 2.88 12.28
CA SER A 102 -0.47 1.61 12.32
C SER A 102 -0.19 1.16 13.76
N ASN A 103 -0.38 -0.13 14.01
CA ASN A 103 -0.03 -0.72 15.30
C ASN A 103 1.46 -1.13 15.39
N ILE A 104 2.17 -1.08 14.28
CA ILE A 104 3.60 -1.40 14.19
C ILE A 104 4.43 -0.13 14.22
N SER A 105 4.08 0.83 13.36
CA SER A 105 4.74 2.14 13.28
C SER A 105 3.99 3.15 14.12
N LYS A 106 4.73 3.99 14.83
CA LYS A 106 4.14 5.09 15.61
C LYS A 106 4.07 6.36 14.77
N GLY A 107 3.11 7.24 15.10
CA GLY A 107 2.99 8.57 14.52
C GLY A 107 2.04 8.63 13.33
N ASP A 108 2.48 9.25 12.23
CA ASP A 108 1.62 9.62 11.10
C ASP A 108 1.37 8.48 10.09
N HIS A 109 1.72 7.24 10.43
CA HIS A 109 1.52 6.09 9.56
C HIS A 109 0.10 5.54 9.72
N GLN A 110 -0.67 5.53 8.64
CA GLN A 110 -2.04 5.01 8.60
C GLN A 110 -2.18 3.97 7.51
N VAL A 111 -2.91 2.90 7.80
CA VAL A 111 -3.10 1.77 6.88
C VAL A 111 -4.56 1.35 6.85
N ALA A 112 -5.11 1.18 5.66
CA ALA A 112 -6.46 0.66 5.44
C ALA A 112 -6.40 -0.82 5.07
N CYS A 113 -6.11 -1.66 6.05
CA CYS A 113 -5.98 -3.11 5.86
C CYS A 113 -6.47 -3.84 7.11
N HIS A 114 -7.17 -4.95 6.92
CA HIS A 114 -7.66 -5.77 8.04
C HIS A 114 -6.53 -6.45 8.83
N LEU A 115 -5.33 -6.55 8.25
CA LEU A 115 -4.13 -7.01 8.97
C LEU A 115 -3.70 -6.00 10.04
N ASN A 116 -4.00 -4.71 9.83
CA ASN A 116 -3.75 -3.67 10.81
C ASN A 116 -4.92 -3.54 11.76
N LYS A 117 -4.73 -3.97 13.01
CA LYS A 117 -5.78 -3.89 14.04
C LYS A 117 -5.91 -2.50 14.65
N GLY A 118 -5.08 -1.57 14.23
CA GLY A 118 -5.02 -0.21 14.75
C GLY A 118 -4.23 -0.10 16.05
N ALA A 119 -3.65 1.08 16.28
CA ALA A 119 -2.98 1.39 17.55
C ALA A 119 -4.04 1.55 18.66
N LYS A 120 -3.79 0.95 19.81
CA LYS A 120 -4.60 1.16 21.01
C LYS A 120 -4.21 2.48 21.67
#